data_802649c0079d4de1ca49f4daaeb62234
#
_entry.id   802649c0079d4de1ca49f4daaeb62234
#
_cell.length_a   1.000
_cell.length_b   1.000
_cell.length_c   1.000
_cell.angle_alpha   90.00
_cell.angle_beta   90.00
_cell.angle_gamma   90.00
#
_symmetry.space_group_name_H-M   'P 1'
#
loop_
_entity.id
_entity.type
_entity.pdbx_description
1 polymer ?
#
loop_
_entity_poly.entity_id
_entity_poly.type
_entity_poly.pdbx_seq_one_letter_code
_entity_poly.pdbx_strand_id
1 'polypeptide(L)'
;MKLFPLEQLSAFPTCDLSEVVAGARGLLAIQHYSDISCREIRTGFGDDRQGLEVQQMIEIGKAALVTGSYKLAVQWFLEAEESSAQSEDHKLKARLAQLVAEARETHDGHLVTNGYIQYNARNKNTYSCADKPYDQDLQSSEVFKLHRTHYEELVKFSSRDVDLARENISTNSFWKCIYIGLDPLRRKLCQGVVESRPALQCQFLHHQDHFLLLAPFKYEEVKRSPAAGIILEVAYPEEIEKVMEEARGEMITTTLVDYNQQGDVQDGYTSRRTSKVTYRSEKSLAEPLSGWTRRIELATRLDLTSTKLSSENYQIMNYGLGGAILTHRDSDDQGLEDPVYSESWHNGGPRLATVMVWLTRVPSGGRTVFAGAGLAVATRPGAALVWWNIRSDGSLDSRNHHTGCPVTRGNKWIANKWVKWPSQMWRYPCSHNRGQHYAGLNLNRVFV
;
A
#
# COMPACT_ATOMS: atom_id res chain seq x y z
N MET A 1 12.46 21.86 1.46
CA MET A 1 11.88 20.75 0.65
C MET A 1 11.31 21.39 -0.61
N LYS A 2 12.01 21.30 -1.76
CA LYS A 2 11.47 21.83 -3.02
C LYS A 2 10.44 20.84 -3.52
N LEU A 3 9.18 21.12 -3.27
CA LEU A 3 8.04 20.46 -3.91
C LEU A 3 7.79 21.19 -5.23
N PHE A 4 7.52 20.46 -6.23
CA PHE A 4 7.25 20.68 -7.64
C PHE A 4 6.98 22.09 -8.11
N PRO A 5 7.48 22.51 -9.28
CA PRO A 5 6.94 23.65 -10.00
C PRO A 5 5.56 23.25 -10.56
N LEU A 6 4.51 23.89 -10.06
CA LEU A 6 3.13 23.79 -10.56
C LEU A 6 2.99 24.20 -12.05
N GLU A 7 4.01 24.83 -12.61
CA GLU A 7 4.11 25.22 -14.02
C GLU A 7 3.96 24.03 -14.99
N GLN A 8 4.25 22.80 -14.54
CA GLN A 8 4.06 21.61 -15.38
C GLN A 8 2.60 21.15 -15.49
N LEU A 9 1.70 21.62 -14.62
CA LEU A 9 0.26 21.31 -14.73
C LEU A 9 -0.47 22.26 -15.70
N SER A 10 0.03 23.44 -15.93
CA SER A 10 -0.55 24.42 -16.86
C SER A 10 -0.08 24.27 -18.32
N ALA A 11 0.96 23.48 -18.56
CA ALA A 11 1.60 23.31 -19.86
C ALA A 11 1.01 22.20 -20.75
N PHE A 12 -0.04 21.49 -20.30
CA PHE A 12 -0.69 20.43 -21.07
C PHE A 12 -2.04 20.89 -21.64
N PRO A 13 -2.11 21.36 -22.88
CA PRO A 13 -3.37 21.85 -23.47
C PRO A 13 -4.38 20.75 -23.81
N THR A 14 -4.08 19.48 -23.52
CA THR A 14 -4.92 18.31 -23.86
C THR A 14 -4.89 17.20 -22.83
N CYS A 15 -4.81 17.54 -21.52
CA CYS A 15 -4.95 16.50 -20.49
C CYS A 15 -6.35 15.89 -20.54
N ASP A 16 -6.43 14.58 -20.75
CA ASP A 16 -7.65 13.82 -20.56
C ASP A 16 -8.13 13.95 -19.10
N LEU A 17 -9.44 13.90 -18.88
CA LEU A 17 -10.05 13.97 -17.54
C LEU A 17 -9.46 12.88 -16.60
N SER A 18 -9.08 11.73 -17.16
CA SER A 18 -8.41 10.65 -16.41
C SER A 18 -7.04 11.06 -15.86
N GLU A 19 -6.27 11.86 -16.59
CA GLU A 19 -4.95 12.35 -16.16
C GLU A 19 -5.07 13.42 -15.06
N VAL A 20 -6.07 14.31 -15.17
CA VAL A 20 -6.38 15.32 -14.15
C VAL A 20 -6.78 14.62 -12.84
N VAL A 21 -7.65 13.61 -12.91
CA VAL A 21 -8.08 12.82 -11.75
C VAL A 21 -6.89 12.05 -11.15
N ALA A 22 -6.01 11.48 -11.98
CA ALA A 22 -4.82 10.80 -11.50
C ALA A 22 -3.83 11.76 -10.79
N GLY A 23 -3.64 12.97 -11.34
CA GLY A 23 -2.83 14.01 -10.72
C GLY A 23 -3.40 14.47 -9.38
N ALA A 24 -4.70 14.74 -9.32
CA ALA A 24 -5.38 15.09 -8.08
C ALA A 24 -5.29 13.97 -7.02
N ARG A 25 -5.43 12.71 -7.41
CA ARG A 25 -5.21 11.55 -6.50
C ARG A 25 -3.80 11.51 -5.94
N GLY A 26 -2.80 11.74 -6.79
CA GLY A 26 -1.41 11.82 -6.35
C GLY A 26 -1.20 12.92 -5.30
N LEU A 27 -1.78 14.10 -5.52
CA LEU A 27 -1.74 15.21 -4.59
C LEU A 27 -2.43 14.88 -3.26
N LEU A 28 -3.62 14.29 -3.31
CA LEU A 28 -4.37 13.86 -2.12
C LEU A 28 -3.62 12.79 -1.32
N ALA A 29 -2.96 11.86 -2.00
CA ALA A 29 -2.13 10.86 -1.35
C ALA A 29 -0.91 11.51 -0.66
N ILE A 30 -0.22 12.44 -1.32
CA ILE A 30 0.88 13.21 -0.72
C ILE A 30 0.37 13.97 0.51
N GLN A 31 -0.75 14.67 0.39
CA GLN A 31 -1.36 15.43 1.46
C GLN A 31 -1.65 14.55 2.69
N HIS A 32 -2.34 13.42 2.48
CA HIS A 32 -2.71 12.49 3.54
C HIS A 32 -1.49 11.91 4.28
N TYR A 33 -0.50 11.44 3.52
CA TYR A 33 0.67 10.76 4.12
C TYR A 33 1.75 11.71 4.63
N SER A 34 1.78 12.96 4.16
CA SER A 34 2.77 13.96 4.59
C SER A 34 2.22 14.92 5.65
N ASP A 35 0.93 14.81 5.97
CA ASP A 35 0.23 15.67 6.94
C ASP A 35 0.30 17.16 6.59
N ILE A 36 0.16 17.47 5.28
CA ILE A 36 0.20 18.82 4.72
C ILE A 36 -1.23 19.35 4.64
N SER A 37 -1.47 20.56 5.15
CA SER A 37 -2.78 21.19 5.08
C SER A 37 -3.12 21.68 3.66
N CYS A 38 -4.43 21.83 3.35
CA CYS A 38 -4.88 22.41 2.11
C CYS A 38 -4.31 23.83 1.92
N ARG A 39 -4.22 24.61 3.00
CA ARG A 39 -3.65 25.95 3.01
C ARG A 39 -2.18 25.97 2.60
N GLU A 40 -1.35 25.07 3.15
CA GLU A 40 0.06 24.95 2.78
C GLU A 40 0.23 24.60 1.30
N ILE A 41 -0.61 23.69 0.77
CA ILE A 41 -0.58 23.34 -0.65
C ILE A 41 -1.04 24.54 -1.50
N ARG A 42 -2.13 25.21 -1.08
CA ARG A 42 -2.66 26.38 -1.78
C ARG A 42 -1.64 27.52 -1.89
N THR A 43 -0.93 27.81 -0.81
CA THR A 43 0.03 28.91 -0.78
C THR A 43 1.35 28.60 -1.48
N GLY A 44 1.56 27.32 -1.86
CA GLY A 44 2.80 26.86 -2.49
C GLY A 44 3.95 26.72 -1.50
N PHE A 45 5.01 26.05 -1.94
CA PHE A 45 6.21 25.81 -1.15
C PHE A 45 7.42 26.52 -1.78
N GLY A 46 8.12 27.33 -1.02
CA GLY A 46 9.36 27.98 -1.41
C GLY A 46 9.17 29.40 -1.95
N ASP A 47 10.19 29.91 -2.64
CA ASP A 47 10.26 31.32 -3.07
C ASP A 47 9.37 31.61 -4.30
N ASP A 48 9.11 30.60 -5.15
CA ASP A 48 8.17 30.69 -6.28
C ASP A 48 6.75 30.32 -5.82
N ARG A 49 6.07 31.27 -5.17
CA ARG A 49 4.74 31.10 -4.60
C ARG A 49 3.64 31.34 -5.64
N GLN A 50 3.52 30.47 -6.61
CA GLN A 50 2.29 30.43 -7.40
C GLN A 50 1.27 29.57 -6.64
N GLY A 51 0.34 30.24 -5.96
CA GLY A 51 -0.72 29.55 -5.20
C GLY A 51 -1.76 28.93 -6.11
N LEU A 52 -2.57 28.01 -5.58
CA LEU A 52 -3.70 27.43 -6.29
C LEU A 52 -4.85 28.45 -6.38
N GLU A 53 -5.46 28.53 -7.56
CA GLU A 53 -6.68 29.28 -7.79
C GLU A 53 -7.91 28.55 -7.22
N VAL A 54 -8.97 29.31 -6.93
CA VAL A 54 -10.23 28.75 -6.38
C VAL A 54 -10.78 27.63 -7.24
N GLN A 55 -10.74 27.76 -8.56
CA GLN A 55 -11.24 26.73 -9.47
C GLN A 55 -10.43 25.43 -9.37
N GLN A 56 -9.11 25.52 -9.23
CA GLN A 56 -8.24 24.36 -9.07
C GLN A 56 -8.54 23.63 -7.74
N MET A 57 -8.76 24.36 -6.65
CA MET A 57 -9.17 23.78 -5.36
C MET A 57 -10.52 23.07 -5.45
N ILE A 58 -11.48 23.62 -6.20
CA ILE A 58 -12.77 22.97 -6.47
C ILE A 58 -12.55 21.65 -7.21
N GLU A 59 -11.71 21.60 -8.24
CA GLU A 59 -11.46 20.36 -8.99
C GLU A 59 -10.75 19.30 -8.13
N ILE A 60 -9.81 19.70 -7.25
CA ILE A 60 -9.19 18.79 -6.29
C ILE A 60 -10.24 18.24 -5.30
N GLY A 61 -11.12 19.11 -4.79
CA GLY A 61 -12.22 18.70 -3.90
C GLY A 61 -13.18 17.70 -4.56
N LYS A 62 -13.56 17.93 -5.82
CA LYS A 62 -14.37 16.99 -6.60
C LYS A 62 -13.65 15.65 -6.82
N ALA A 63 -12.35 15.68 -7.19
CA ALA A 63 -11.56 14.47 -7.32
C ALA A 63 -11.49 13.71 -6.00
N ALA A 64 -11.42 14.40 -4.86
CA ALA A 64 -11.47 13.78 -3.54
C ALA A 64 -12.81 13.08 -3.26
N LEU A 65 -13.95 13.67 -3.68
CA LEU A 65 -15.27 12.99 -3.59
C LEU A 65 -15.29 11.70 -4.41
N VAL A 66 -14.89 11.79 -5.69
CA VAL A 66 -14.87 10.63 -6.60
C VAL A 66 -13.96 9.51 -6.10
N THR A 67 -12.89 9.87 -5.40
CA THR A 67 -11.90 8.89 -4.88
C THR A 67 -12.23 8.39 -3.46
N GLY A 68 -13.36 8.78 -2.89
CA GLY A 68 -13.75 8.38 -1.54
C GLY A 68 -12.95 9.05 -0.42
N SER A 69 -12.19 10.10 -0.73
CA SER A 69 -11.43 10.90 0.25
C SER A 69 -12.30 12.04 0.83
N TYR A 70 -13.47 11.69 1.32
CA TYR A 70 -14.53 12.64 1.66
C TYR A 70 -14.10 13.74 2.64
N LYS A 71 -13.32 13.42 3.64
CA LYS A 71 -12.75 14.42 4.57
C LYS A 71 -11.88 15.45 3.86
N LEU A 72 -11.02 15.00 2.96
CA LEU A 72 -10.17 15.90 2.18
C LEU A 72 -11.02 16.75 1.21
N ALA A 73 -12.11 16.20 0.66
CA ALA A 73 -13.04 16.95 -0.17
C ALA A 73 -13.63 18.14 0.59
N VAL A 74 -14.13 17.91 1.80
CA VAL A 74 -14.65 18.97 2.68
C VAL A 74 -13.57 20.02 2.96
N GLN A 75 -12.35 19.61 3.27
CA GLN A 75 -11.25 20.52 3.57
C GLN A 75 -10.87 21.38 2.36
N TRP A 76 -10.84 20.81 1.15
CA TRP A 76 -10.55 21.56 -0.08
C TRP A 76 -11.65 22.56 -0.44
N PHE A 77 -12.92 22.20 -0.26
CA PHE A 77 -14.02 23.13 -0.51
C PHE A 77 -14.06 24.25 0.53
N LEU A 78 -13.75 23.99 1.79
CA LEU A 78 -13.63 25.01 2.83
C LEU A 78 -12.46 25.97 2.54
N GLU A 79 -11.32 25.45 2.07
CA GLU A 79 -10.17 26.28 1.70
C GLU A 79 -10.49 27.16 0.48
N ALA A 80 -11.26 26.62 -0.49
CA ALA A 80 -11.76 27.40 -1.63
C ALA A 80 -12.75 28.49 -1.20
N GLU A 81 -13.65 28.19 -0.25
CA GLU A 81 -14.61 29.13 0.32
C GLU A 81 -13.88 30.26 1.06
N GLU A 82 -12.91 29.94 1.91
CA GLU A 82 -12.08 30.94 2.62
C GLU A 82 -11.30 31.82 1.64
N SER A 83 -10.73 31.24 0.59
CA SER A 83 -9.97 31.98 -0.43
C SER A 83 -10.85 32.91 -1.25
N SER A 84 -12.13 32.59 -1.40
CA SER A 84 -13.09 33.40 -2.13
C SER A 84 -13.85 34.43 -1.25
N ALA A 85 -13.54 34.51 0.05
CA ALA A 85 -14.29 35.33 1.01
C ALA A 85 -14.42 36.80 0.60
N GLN A 86 -13.38 37.36 0.00
CA GLN A 86 -13.35 38.77 -0.46
C GLN A 86 -13.87 38.96 -1.90
N SER A 87 -14.21 37.88 -2.62
CA SER A 87 -14.76 37.95 -3.96
C SER A 87 -16.16 38.60 -3.94
N GLU A 88 -16.49 39.39 -4.97
CA GLU A 88 -17.84 39.93 -5.16
C GLU A 88 -18.76 38.96 -5.92
N ASP A 89 -18.23 37.79 -6.37
CA ASP A 89 -18.98 36.79 -7.10
C ASP A 89 -19.91 35.99 -6.15
N HIS A 90 -21.12 36.47 -6.00
CA HIS A 90 -22.17 35.82 -5.21
C HIS A 90 -22.54 34.42 -5.73
N LYS A 91 -22.42 34.16 -7.06
CA LYS A 91 -22.71 32.83 -7.64
C LYS A 91 -21.65 31.82 -7.24
N LEU A 92 -20.38 32.22 -7.26
CA LEU A 92 -19.28 31.37 -6.81
C LEU A 92 -19.43 31.01 -5.32
N LYS A 93 -19.73 32.01 -4.47
CA LYS A 93 -19.94 31.78 -3.02
C LYS A 93 -21.10 30.83 -2.76
N ALA A 94 -22.24 30.99 -3.41
CA ALA A 94 -23.38 30.08 -3.27
C ALA A 94 -23.05 28.68 -3.73
N ARG A 95 -22.31 28.52 -4.83
CA ARG A 95 -21.85 27.22 -5.32
C ARG A 95 -20.88 26.53 -4.34
N LEU A 96 -19.93 27.27 -3.75
CA LEU A 96 -18.99 26.73 -2.77
C LEU A 96 -19.71 26.27 -1.51
N ALA A 97 -20.64 27.08 -0.98
CA ALA A 97 -21.45 26.69 0.18
C ALA A 97 -22.24 25.39 -0.08
N GLN A 98 -22.80 25.26 -1.29
CA GLN A 98 -23.48 24.01 -1.70
C GLN A 98 -22.50 22.83 -1.74
N LEU A 99 -21.31 22.98 -2.35
CA LEU A 99 -20.30 21.91 -2.42
C LEU A 99 -19.81 21.49 -1.02
N VAL A 100 -19.64 22.43 -0.10
CA VAL A 100 -19.28 22.14 1.29
C VAL A 100 -20.39 21.32 1.97
N ALA A 101 -21.66 21.72 1.78
CA ALA A 101 -22.80 21.00 2.37
C ALA A 101 -22.91 19.57 1.83
N GLU A 102 -22.87 19.41 0.49
CA GLU A 102 -22.91 18.11 -0.17
C GLU A 102 -21.74 17.20 0.27
N ALA A 103 -20.53 17.74 0.39
CA ALA A 103 -19.37 16.97 0.81
C ALA A 103 -19.46 16.53 2.27
N ARG A 104 -20.00 17.37 3.17
CA ARG A 104 -20.24 17.00 4.57
C ARG A 104 -21.29 15.92 4.68
N GLU A 105 -22.42 16.05 3.99
CA GLU A 105 -23.47 15.04 3.96
C GLU A 105 -22.94 13.70 3.43
N THR A 106 -22.16 13.73 2.34
CA THR A 106 -21.53 12.55 1.76
C THR A 106 -20.55 11.89 2.75
N HIS A 107 -19.72 12.69 3.42
CA HIS A 107 -18.80 12.20 4.44
C HIS A 107 -19.54 11.51 5.58
N ASP A 108 -20.53 12.17 6.16
CA ASP A 108 -21.28 11.68 7.32
C ASP A 108 -22.14 10.46 6.95
N GLY A 109 -22.75 10.48 5.76
CA GLY A 109 -23.48 9.34 5.20
C GLY A 109 -22.57 8.12 4.99
N HIS A 110 -21.34 8.33 4.52
CA HIS A 110 -20.34 7.27 4.38
C HIS A 110 -19.95 6.68 5.74
N LEU A 111 -19.78 7.48 6.77
CA LEU A 111 -19.50 7.01 8.13
C LEU A 111 -20.61 6.11 8.66
N VAL A 112 -21.87 6.46 8.38
CA VAL A 112 -23.05 5.67 8.82
C VAL A 112 -23.19 4.40 7.99
N THR A 113 -23.13 4.51 6.65
CA THR A 113 -23.46 3.40 5.72
C THR A 113 -22.39 2.32 5.70
N ASN A 114 -21.11 2.69 5.78
CA ASN A 114 -20.00 1.73 5.65
C ASN A 114 -19.53 1.17 6.99
N GLY A 115 -20.29 1.35 8.04
CA GLY A 115 -20.06 0.70 9.34
C GLY A 115 -18.88 1.24 10.13
N TYR A 116 -18.45 2.46 9.83
CA TYR A 116 -17.59 3.20 10.76
C TYR A 116 -18.37 3.52 12.04
N ILE A 117 -19.70 3.56 11.94
CA ILE A 117 -20.64 3.59 13.08
C ILE A 117 -21.54 2.37 12.91
N GLN A 118 -21.12 1.18 13.33
CA GLN A 118 -21.96 -0.01 13.32
C GLN A 118 -22.47 -0.31 14.72
N TYR A 119 -23.79 -0.38 14.84
CA TYR A 119 -24.47 -0.94 16.00
C TYR A 119 -24.61 -2.45 15.85
N ASN A 120 -23.94 -3.23 16.69
CA ASN A 120 -24.17 -4.66 16.77
C ASN A 120 -25.28 -4.93 17.77
N ALA A 121 -26.49 -5.17 17.26
CA ALA A 121 -27.68 -5.43 18.09
C ALA A 121 -27.56 -6.67 19.00
N ARG A 122 -26.66 -7.63 18.69
CA ARG A 122 -26.46 -8.82 19.51
C ARG A 122 -25.60 -8.56 20.75
N ASN A 123 -24.58 -7.71 20.65
CA ASN A 123 -23.62 -7.51 21.74
C ASN A 123 -23.74 -6.15 22.42
N LYS A 124 -24.67 -5.30 21.97
CA LYS A 124 -24.80 -3.89 22.41
C LYS A 124 -23.51 -3.07 22.29
N ASN A 125 -22.53 -3.58 21.55
CA ASN A 125 -21.26 -2.93 21.31
C ASN A 125 -21.27 -2.33 19.92
N THR A 126 -20.93 -1.10 19.84
CA THR A 126 -20.80 -0.34 18.61
C THR A 126 -19.32 -0.04 18.40
N TYR A 127 -18.80 -0.17 17.18
CA TYR A 127 -17.41 0.13 16.83
C TYR A 127 -17.40 1.31 15.86
N SER A 128 -16.74 2.40 16.22
CA SER A 128 -16.43 3.49 15.29
C SER A 128 -14.93 3.74 15.30
N CYS A 129 -14.33 3.61 14.14
CA CYS A 129 -12.95 3.99 13.88
C CYS A 129 -12.89 5.26 13.03
N ALA A 130 -13.98 5.96 12.98
CA ALA A 130 -14.20 7.01 12.02
C ALA A 130 -13.61 8.34 12.46
N ASP A 131 -13.35 9.15 11.47
CA ASP A 131 -13.28 10.59 11.61
C ASP A 131 -14.55 11.13 12.31
N LYS A 132 -14.38 12.25 12.96
CA LYS A 132 -15.50 12.91 13.64
C LYS A 132 -16.52 13.37 12.60
N PRO A 133 -17.83 13.03 12.75
CA PRO A 133 -18.86 13.54 11.86
C PRO A 133 -18.93 15.07 11.87
N TYR A 134 -19.37 15.66 10.77
CA TYR A 134 -19.64 17.10 10.71
C TYR A 134 -21.00 17.44 11.32
N ASP A 135 -21.95 16.49 11.28
CA ASP A 135 -23.24 16.65 11.92
C ASP A 135 -23.13 16.62 13.46
N GLN A 136 -23.67 17.66 14.12
CA GLN A 136 -23.58 17.82 15.57
C GLN A 136 -24.45 16.80 16.31
N ASP A 137 -25.57 16.38 15.74
CA ASP A 137 -26.46 15.39 16.34
C ASP A 137 -25.79 14.02 16.31
N LEU A 138 -25.11 13.66 15.23
CA LEU A 138 -24.28 12.45 15.16
C LEU A 138 -23.11 12.51 16.17
N GLN A 139 -22.46 13.68 16.33
CA GLN A 139 -21.38 13.85 17.30
C GLN A 139 -21.83 13.70 18.75
N SER A 140 -23.03 14.15 19.05
CA SER A 140 -23.62 14.12 20.41
C SER A 140 -24.23 12.78 20.76
N SER A 141 -24.42 11.89 19.78
CA SER A 141 -25.03 10.57 19.99
C SER A 141 -24.22 9.74 20.99
N GLU A 142 -24.91 9.02 21.88
CA GLU A 142 -24.26 8.10 22.82
C GLU A 142 -23.45 7.01 22.10
N VAL A 143 -23.91 6.65 20.93
CA VAL A 143 -23.25 5.74 20.00
C VAL A 143 -21.86 6.25 19.65
N PHE A 144 -21.72 7.51 19.23
CA PHE A 144 -20.43 8.09 18.84
C PHE A 144 -19.48 8.26 20.03
N LYS A 145 -19.99 8.67 21.21
CA LYS A 145 -19.19 8.81 22.43
C LYS A 145 -18.60 7.48 22.89
N LEU A 146 -19.41 6.42 22.90
CA LEU A 146 -18.98 5.07 23.27
C LEU A 146 -17.85 4.56 22.37
N HIS A 147 -17.92 4.90 21.08
CA HIS A 147 -16.95 4.49 20.07
C HIS A 147 -15.59 5.13 20.23
N ARG A 148 -15.57 6.41 20.53
CA ARG A 148 -14.32 7.15 20.71
C ARG A 148 -13.48 6.54 21.82
N THR A 149 -14.11 6.17 22.94
CA THR A 149 -13.42 5.53 24.07
C THR A 149 -12.83 4.17 23.64
N HIS A 150 -13.60 3.39 22.91
CA HIS A 150 -13.16 2.06 22.47
C HIS A 150 -12.04 2.13 21.40
N TYR A 151 -12.10 3.11 20.51
CA TYR A 151 -11.05 3.38 19.52
C TYR A 151 -9.74 3.80 20.20
N GLU A 152 -9.79 4.67 21.19
CA GLU A 152 -8.62 5.10 21.96
C GLU A 152 -7.98 3.92 22.72
N GLU A 153 -8.77 2.93 23.14
CA GLU A 153 -8.29 1.67 23.70
C GLU A 153 -7.65 0.78 22.63
N LEU A 154 -8.30 0.59 21.48
CA LEU A 154 -7.76 -0.23 20.37
C LEU A 154 -6.43 0.31 19.83
N VAL A 155 -6.26 1.62 19.75
CA VAL A 155 -5.00 2.25 19.30
C VAL A 155 -3.84 1.98 20.28
N LYS A 156 -4.15 1.69 21.57
CA LYS A 156 -3.14 1.32 22.57
C LYS A 156 -2.67 -0.13 22.46
N PHE A 157 -3.39 -0.99 21.72
CA PHE A 157 -2.97 -2.38 21.52
C PHE A 157 -1.67 -2.44 20.74
N SER A 158 -0.68 -3.12 21.30
CA SER A 158 0.54 -3.46 20.61
C SER A 158 0.25 -4.50 19.51
N SER A 159 1.12 -4.61 18.53
CA SER A 159 1.01 -5.62 17.45
C SER A 159 0.90 -7.07 17.98
N ARG A 160 1.23 -7.30 19.24
CA ARG A 160 1.14 -8.60 19.94
C ARG A 160 -0.27 -8.95 20.34
N ASP A 161 -1.10 -7.94 20.64
CA ASP A 161 -2.48 -8.12 21.12
C ASP A 161 -3.47 -8.30 19.97
N VAL A 162 -3.09 -7.92 18.75
CA VAL A 162 -3.90 -8.06 17.54
C VAL A 162 -4.16 -9.54 17.20
N ASP A 163 -3.19 -10.43 17.46
CA ASP A 163 -3.35 -11.87 17.24
C ASP A 163 -4.28 -12.53 18.27
N LEU A 164 -4.31 -12.03 19.52
CA LEU A 164 -5.19 -12.53 20.58
C LEU A 164 -6.65 -12.07 20.42
N ALA A 165 -6.86 -10.87 19.87
CA ALA A 165 -8.22 -10.35 19.62
C ALA A 165 -8.94 -11.08 18.46
N ARG A 166 -8.21 -11.88 17.66
CA ARG A 166 -8.71 -12.60 16.49
C ARG A 166 -9.71 -13.71 16.83
N GLU A 167 -9.60 -14.31 18.01
CA GLU A 167 -10.43 -15.45 18.39
C GLU A 167 -11.87 -15.11 18.78
N ASN A 168 -12.18 -13.83 19.01
CA ASN A 168 -13.44 -13.43 19.65
C ASN A 168 -14.34 -12.43 18.89
N ILE A 169 -13.96 -11.94 17.69
CA ILE A 169 -14.68 -10.86 17.01
C ILE A 169 -14.99 -11.18 15.54
N SER A 170 -16.26 -11.12 15.18
CA SER A 170 -16.77 -11.27 13.80
C SER A 170 -16.20 -10.19 12.87
N THR A 171 -15.59 -10.60 11.95
CA THR A 171 -14.47 -10.37 11.08
C THR A 171 -14.34 -9.06 10.30
N ASN A 172 -15.38 -8.46 9.74
CA ASN A 172 -15.15 -7.41 8.72
C ASN A 172 -14.97 -5.99 9.28
N SER A 173 -15.71 -5.62 10.32
CA SER A 173 -15.67 -4.27 10.90
C SER A 173 -14.44 -4.05 11.79
N PHE A 174 -14.01 -5.09 12.50
CA PHE A 174 -12.82 -5.05 13.36
C PHE A 174 -11.54 -4.79 12.56
N TRP A 175 -11.36 -5.48 11.42
CA TRP A 175 -10.20 -5.26 10.56
C TRP A 175 -10.17 -3.85 9.95
N LYS A 176 -11.33 -3.31 9.56
CA LYS A 176 -11.42 -1.92 9.12
C LYS A 176 -10.93 -0.96 10.20
N CYS A 177 -11.33 -1.18 11.46
CA CYS A 177 -10.90 -0.35 12.58
C CYS A 177 -9.41 -0.42 12.85
N ILE A 178 -8.81 -1.62 12.81
CA ILE A 178 -7.36 -1.77 12.96
C ILE A 178 -6.61 -1.03 11.85
N TYR A 179 -7.08 -1.10 10.61
CA TYR A 179 -6.43 -0.39 9.50
C TYR A 179 -6.46 1.12 9.67
N ILE A 180 -7.57 1.67 10.14
CA ILE A 180 -7.71 3.09 10.42
C ILE A 180 -6.86 3.47 11.64
N GLY A 181 -6.88 2.65 12.70
CA GLY A 181 -6.06 2.85 13.90
C GLY A 181 -4.55 2.85 13.64
N LEU A 182 -4.10 2.09 12.64
CA LEU A 182 -2.71 2.08 12.21
C LEU A 182 -2.34 3.24 11.27
N ASP A 183 -3.30 4.07 10.84
CA ASP A 183 -3.03 5.15 9.90
C ASP A 183 -2.05 6.21 10.43
N PRO A 184 -2.11 6.68 11.68
CA PRO A 184 -1.10 7.59 12.22
C PRO A 184 0.31 6.99 12.22
N LEU A 185 0.46 5.72 12.55
CA LEU A 185 1.75 5.02 12.49
C LEU A 185 2.23 4.87 11.06
N ARG A 186 1.34 4.50 10.14
CA ARG A 186 1.63 4.39 8.71
C ARG A 186 2.14 5.71 8.14
N ARG A 187 1.51 6.84 8.47
CA ARG A 187 1.97 8.17 8.04
C ARG A 187 3.37 8.48 8.55
N LYS A 188 3.66 8.27 9.84
CA LYS A 188 4.99 8.43 10.43
C LYS A 188 6.05 7.55 9.74
N LEU A 189 5.70 6.29 9.48
CA LEU A 189 6.58 5.36 8.77
C LEU A 189 6.83 5.80 7.32
N CYS A 190 5.81 6.31 6.61
CA CYS A 190 5.96 6.86 5.27
C CYS A 190 6.86 8.10 5.25
N GLN A 191 6.78 8.94 6.27
CA GLN A 191 7.65 10.10 6.46
C GLN A 191 9.10 9.72 6.84
N GLY A 192 9.34 8.46 7.19
CA GLY A 192 10.67 7.97 7.58
C GLY A 192 10.98 8.11 9.06
N VAL A 193 10.00 8.44 9.88
CA VAL A 193 10.12 8.37 11.35
C VAL A 193 10.10 6.90 11.74
N VAL A 194 11.26 6.35 12.01
CA VAL A 194 11.44 4.94 12.38
C VAL A 194 11.63 4.86 13.87
N GLU A 195 10.76 4.16 14.58
CA GLU A 195 11.02 3.76 15.96
C GLU A 195 12.26 2.86 16.01
N SER A 196 13.02 2.94 17.11
CA SER A 196 14.33 2.28 17.24
C SER A 196 14.26 0.82 16.81
N ARG A 197 15.03 0.45 15.79
CA ARG A 197 15.13 -0.93 15.32
C ARG A 197 15.98 -1.73 16.33
N PRO A 198 15.55 -2.94 16.71
CA PRO A 198 16.48 -3.87 17.34
C PRO A 198 17.66 -4.11 16.38
N ALA A 199 18.85 -4.35 16.91
CA ALA A 199 20.02 -4.65 16.11
C ALA A 199 19.74 -5.84 15.19
N LEU A 200 19.61 -5.56 13.90
CA LEU A 200 19.33 -6.54 12.86
C LEU A 200 20.67 -7.03 12.31
N GLN A 201 20.72 -8.25 11.82
CA GLN A 201 21.96 -8.88 11.37
C GLN A 201 22.12 -8.76 9.86
N CYS A 202 23.34 -8.37 9.45
CA CYS A 202 23.80 -8.57 8.09
C CYS A 202 24.50 -9.94 8.01
N GLN A 203 24.22 -10.71 6.97
CA GLN A 203 24.69 -12.08 6.82
C GLN A 203 25.10 -12.34 5.38
N PHE A 204 25.98 -13.34 5.22
CA PHE A 204 26.26 -13.92 3.92
C PHE A 204 25.46 -15.22 3.76
N LEU A 205 24.61 -15.28 2.71
CA LEU A 205 23.84 -16.48 2.37
C LEU A 205 24.66 -17.33 1.42
N HIS A 206 25.08 -18.49 1.87
CA HIS A 206 25.83 -19.46 1.07
C HIS A 206 25.20 -20.86 1.06
N HIS A 207 24.24 -21.13 1.98
CA HIS A 207 23.49 -22.37 2.08
C HIS A 207 24.35 -23.65 2.03
N GLN A 208 25.63 -23.55 2.45
CA GLN A 208 26.64 -24.61 2.32
C GLN A 208 26.89 -25.09 0.87
N ASP A 209 26.50 -24.32 -0.11
CA ASP A 209 26.77 -24.57 -1.52
C ASP A 209 28.20 -24.12 -1.84
N HIS A 210 28.98 -24.98 -2.53
CA HIS A 210 30.40 -24.73 -2.81
C HIS A 210 30.64 -23.46 -3.65
N PHE A 211 29.74 -23.16 -4.59
CA PHE A 211 29.83 -21.92 -5.40
C PHE A 211 29.48 -20.68 -4.56
N LEU A 212 28.44 -20.78 -3.73
CA LEU A 212 28.03 -19.68 -2.88
C LEU A 212 28.99 -19.44 -1.70
N LEU A 213 29.81 -20.40 -1.32
CA LEU A 213 30.91 -20.16 -0.37
C LEU A 213 31.97 -19.22 -0.96
N LEU A 214 32.18 -19.26 -2.29
CA LEU A 214 33.11 -18.36 -2.98
C LEU A 214 32.50 -16.98 -3.28
N ALA A 215 31.20 -16.93 -3.52
CA ALA A 215 30.46 -15.72 -3.88
C ALA A 215 29.09 -15.68 -3.16
N PRO A 216 29.07 -15.49 -1.84
CA PRO A 216 27.83 -15.51 -1.08
C PRO A 216 26.97 -14.27 -1.33
N PHE A 217 25.65 -14.40 -1.23
CA PHE A 217 24.75 -13.25 -1.30
C PHE A 217 24.79 -12.44 -0.01
N LYS A 218 24.85 -11.14 -0.14
CA LYS A 218 24.74 -10.20 0.97
C LYS A 218 23.26 -10.06 1.36
N TYR A 219 22.95 -10.36 2.61
CA TYR A 219 21.60 -10.36 3.13
C TYR A 219 21.50 -9.47 4.38
N GLU A 220 20.49 -8.65 4.44
CA GLU A 220 20.15 -7.78 5.58
C GLU A 220 18.79 -8.19 6.14
N GLU A 221 18.77 -8.75 7.35
CA GLU A 221 17.52 -9.05 8.05
C GLU A 221 16.89 -7.72 8.51
N VAL A 222 15.70 -7.37 8.00
CA VAL A 222 15.02 -6.11 8.37
C VAL A 222 13.90 -6.32 9.37
N LYS A 223 13.37 -7.55 9.48
CA LYS A 223 12.38 -7.95 10.49
C LYS A 223 12.44 -9.45 10.70
N ARG A 224 12.34 -9.90 11.97
CA ARG A 224 12.32 -11.33 12.33
C ARG A 224 10.92 -11.93 12.35
N SER A 225 9.94 -11.14 12.79
CA SER A 225 8.55 -11.60 12.88
C SER A 225 7.61 -10.44 12.57
N PRO A 226 6.84 -10.49 11.47
CA PRO A 226 7.00 -11.44 10.35
C PRO A 226 8.37 -11.31 9.69
N ALA A 227 8.89 -12.42 9.18
CA ALA A 227 10.24 -12.41 8.62
C ALA A 227 10.30 -11.65 7.29
N ALA A 228 11.20 -10.68 7.23
CA ALA A 228 11.50 -9.91 6.04
C ALA A 228 12.99 -9.56 5.96
N GLY A 229 13.54 -9.56 4.75
CA GLY A 229 14.95 -9.26 4.54
C GLY A 229 15.25 -8.73 3.15
N ILE A 230 16.41 -8.14 3.00
CA ILE A 230 16.90 -7.54 1.76
C ILE A 230 18.08 -8.33 1.26
N ILE A 231 17.99 -8.83 0.03
CA ILE A 231 19.11 -9.43 -0.71
C ILE A 231 19.70 -8.32 -1.56
N LEU A 232 20.99 -8.06 -1.39
CA LEU A 232 21.69 -7.04 -2.17
C LEU A 232 22.20 -7.62 -3.50
N GLU A 233 22.40 -6.74 -4.50
CA GLU A 233 23.05 -7.07 -5.77
C GLU A 233 22.33 -8.17 -6.57
N VAL A 234 20.99 -8.17 -6.51
CA VAL A 234 20.14 -9.10 -7.26
C VAL A 234 20.06 -8.72 -8.74
N ALA A 235 19.99 -7.41 -9.02
CA ALA A 235 19.91 -6.85 -10.35
C ALA A 235 21.03 -5.80 -10.57
N TYR A 236 21.72 -5.88 -11.69
CA TYR A 236 22.79 -4.96 -12.03
C TYR A 236 22.25 -3.74 -12.82
N PRO A 237 22.95 -2.59 -12.80
CA PRO A 237 22.46 -1.36 -13.42
C PRO A 237 22.07 -1.53 -14.89
N GLU A 238 22.86 -2.24 -15.67
CA GLU A 238 22.63 -2.46 -17.11
C GLU A 238 21.40 -3.33 -17.36
N GLU A 239 21.18 -4.33 -16.49
CA GLU A 239 19.98 -5.19 -16.53
C GLU A 239 18.73 -4.38 -16.20
N ILE A 240 18.81 -3.51 -15.18
CA ILE A 240 17.71 -2.63 -14.75
C ILE A 240 17.32 -1.69 -15.87
N GLU A 241 18.31 -1.04 -16.51
CA GLU A 241 18.06 -0.11 -17.61
C GLU A 241 17.33 -0.79 -18.76
N LYS A 242 17.81 -1.96 -19.19
CA LYS A 242 17.18 -2.77 -20.24
C LYS A 242 15.73 -3.16 -19.89
N VAL A 243 15.48 -3.61 -18.66
CA VAL A 243 14.11 -3.97 -18.22
C VAL A 243 13.19 -2.74 -18.20
N MET A 244 13.69 -1.59 -17.77
CA MET A 244 12.90 -0.36 -17.73
C MET A 244 12.61 0.16 -19.13
N GLU A 245 13.57 0.08 -20.06
CA GLU A 245 13.39 0.50 -21.44
C GLU A 245 12.31 -0.34 -22.15
N GLU A 246 12.42 -1.64 -22.08
CA GLU A 246 11.46 -2.58 -22.67
C GLU A 246 10.07 -2.46 -22.04
N ALA A 247 10.00 -2.15 -20.73
CA ALA A 247 8.73 -2.00 -20.05
C ALA A 247 7.99 -0.71 -20.44
N ARG A 248 8.70 0.41 -20.70
CA ARG A 248 8.08 1.74 -20.91
C ARG A 248 7.05 1.76 -22.04
N GLY A 249 7.34 1.07 -23.15
CA GLY A 249 6.47 1.04 -24.33
C GLY A 249 5.13 0.31 -24.13
N GLU A 250 5.03 -0.52 -23.10
CA GLU A 250 3.87 -1.41 -22.90
C GLU A 250 3.20 -1.23 -21.54
N MET A 251 3.55 -0.18 -20.82
CA MET A 251 2.92 0.10 -19.52
C MET A 251 1.51 0.64 -19.69
N ILE A 252 0.56 -0.01 -19.02
CA ILE A 252 -0.82 0.45 -18.91
C ILE A 252 -1.09 1.04 -17.52
N THR A 253 -1.99 2.01 -17.44
CA THR A 253 -2.45 2.53 -16.15
C THR A 253 -3.18 1.42 -15.40
N THR A 254 -2.81 1.18 -14.15
CA THR A 254 -3.44 0.14 -13.35
C THR A 254 -4.81 0.59 -12.93
N THR A 255 -5.82 -0.10 -13.39
CA THR A 255 -7.13 -0.14 -12.77
C THR A 255 -7.17 -1.40 -11.89
N LEU A 256 -7.20 -1.25 -10.56
CA LEU A 256 -7.61 -2.36 -9.71
C LEU A 256 -9.12 -2.46 -9.83
N VAL A 257 -9.60 -3.61 -10.21
CA VAL A 257 -11.04 -3.91 -10.20
C VAL A 257 -11.42 -4.17 -8.75
N ASP A 258 -12.24 -3.29 -8.17
CA ASP A 258 -12.93 -3.59 -6.92
C ASP A 258 -14.24 -4.33 -7.27
N TYR A 259 -14.41 -5.50 -6.66
CA TYR A 259 -15.68 -6.22 -6.71
C TYR A 259 -16.57 -5.70 -5.58
N ASN A 260 -17.83 -5.44 -5.87
CA ASN A 260 -18.82 -5.19 -4.84
C ASN A 260 -19.10 -6.47 -4.02
N GLN A 261 -19.87 -6.36 -2.95
CA GLN A 261 -20.25 -7.52 -2.13
C GLN A 261 -21.05 -8.59 -2.88
N GLN A 262 -21.56 -8.27 -4.07
CA GLN A 262 -22.29 -9.17 -4.97
C GLN A 262 -21.38 -9.80 -6.02
N GLY A 263 -20.10 -9.46 -6.08
CA GLY A 263 -19.15 -10.00 -7.06
C GLY A 263 -19.16 -9.29 -8.41
N ASP A 264 -19.92 -8.19 -8.56
CA ASP A 264 -19.92 -7.41 -9.80
C ASP A 264 -18.73 -6.44 -9.84
N VAL A 265 -18.15 -6.31 -11.04
CA VAL A 265 -17.11 -5.33 -11.32
C VAL A 265 -17.70 -3.94 -11.15
N GLN A 266 -17.23 -3.19 -10.15
CA GLN A 266 -17.50 -1.76 -10.11
C GLN A 266 -16.64 -1.08 -11.17
N ASP A 267 -17.28 -0.62 -12.24
CA ASP A 267 -16.67 0.28 -13.21
C ASP A 267 -16.32 1.60 -12.49
N GLY A 268 -15.10 1.68 -12.03
CA GLY A 268 -14.57 2.87 -11.40
C GLY A 268 -13.07 2.72 -11.23
N TYR A 269 -12.33 3.71 -11.68
CA TYR A 269 -10.91 3.87 -11.36
C TYR A 269 -10.72 3.68 -9.86
N THR A 270 -10.21 2.52 -9.45
CA THR A 270 -10.11 2.23 -8.04
C THR A 270 -9.11 3.16 -7.38
N SER A 271 -9.54 3.77 -6.29
CA SER A 271 -8.77 4.70 -5.47
C SER A 271 -7.53 4.10 -4.81
N ARG A 272 -7.32 2.77 -4.95
CA ARG A 272 -6.30 2.04 -4.19
C ARG A 272 -4.89 2.09 -4.74
N ARG A 273 -4.72 2.26 -6.06
CA ARG A 273 -3.38 2.29 -6.69
C ARG A 273 -3.28 3.36 -7.75
N THR A 274 -2.19 4.11 -7.72
CA THR A 274 -1.82 5.07 -8.77
C THR A 274 -0.44 4.67 -9.30
N SER A 275 -0.42 3.84 -10.35
CA SER A 275 0.81 3.38 -11.01
C SER A 275 0.53 2.96 -12.46
N LYS A 276 1.60 2.79 -13.24
CA LYS A 276 1.58 2.07 -14.50
C LYS A 276 2.17 0.68 -14.31
N VAL A 277 1.69 -0.31 -15.06
CA VAL A 277 2.11 -1.72 -14.92
C VAL A 277 2.27 -2.40 -16.26
N THR A 278 3.23 -3.31 -16.34
CA THR A 278 3.33 -4.35 -17.37
C THR A 278 3.77 -5.66 -16.75
N TYR A 279 3.57 -6.77 -17.46
CA TYR A 279 3.98 -8.10 -17.02
C TYR A 279 5.01 -8.67 -17.98
N ARG A 280 6.08 -9.26 -17.45
CA ARG A 280 7.15 -9.88 -18.22
C ARG A 280 7.54 -11.23 -17.63
N SER A 281 7.77 -12.19 -18.48
CA SER A 281 8.34 -13.48 -18.09
C SER A 281 9.81 -13.57 -18.48
N GLU A 282 10.50 -14.54 -17.93
CA GLU A 282 11.87 -14.88 -18.33
C GLU A 282 11.96 -15.29 -19.80
N LYS A 283 10.83 -15.71 -20.41
CA LYS A 283 10.75 -16.04 -21.84
C LYS A 283 10.67 -14.80 -22.72
N SER A 284 9.96 -13.77 -22.27
CA SER A 284 9.76 -12.54 -23.04
C SER A 284 10.93 -11.57 -22.93
N LEU A 285 11.68 -11.59 -21.82
CA LEU A 285 12.85 -10.76 -21.59
C LEU A 285 13.95 -11.61 -20.93
N ALA A 286 14.49 -12.54 -21.73
CA ALA A 286 15.27 -13.68 -21.25
C ALA A 286 16.46 -13.27 -20.37
N GLU A 287 17.41 -12.49 -20.90
CA GLU A 287 18.67 -12.25 -20.18
C GLU A 287 18.52 -11.50 -18.86
N PRO A 288 17.91 -10.31 -18.71
CA PRO A 288 17.88 -9.68 -17.43
C PRO A 288 17.05 -10.48 -16.40
N LEU A 289 15.83 -10.93 -16.77
CA LEU A 289 14.91 -11.54 -15.83
C LEU A 289 15.31 -12.95 -15.43
N SER A 290 15.90 -13.75 -16.32
CA SER A 290 16.42 -15.07 -15.97
C SER A 290 17.63 -14.97 -15.04
N GLY A 291 18.48 -13.97 -15.22
CA GLY A 291 19.59 -13.67 -14.31
C GLY A 291 19.08 -13.31 -12.90
N TRP A 292 18.06 -12.45 -12.81
CA TRP A 292 17.44 -12.09 -11.53
C TRP A 292 16.79 -13.30 -10.86
N THR A 293 15.97 -14.05 -11.62
CA THR A 293 15.33 -15.28 -11.13
C THR A 293 16.38 -16.23 -10.56
N ARG A 294 17.46 -16.50 -11.32
CA ARG A 294 18.54 -17.39 -10.89
C ARG A 294 19.21 -16.92 -9.60
N ARG A 295 19.56 -15.62 -9.50
CA ARG A 295 20.19 -15.07 -8.28
C ARG A 295 19.26 -15.16 -7.08
N ILE A 296 17.97 -14.83 -7.26
CA ILE A 296 16.97 -14.92 -6.18
C ILE A 296 16.76 -16.37 -5.75
N GLU A 297 16.63 -17.33 -6.67
CA GLU A 297 16.51 -18.76 -6.37
C GLU A 297 17.71 -19.26 -5.56
N LEU A 298 18.91 -18.90 -5.96
CA LEU A 298 20.12 -19.27 -5.23
C LEU A 298 20.16 -18.69 -3.84
N ALA A 299 19.73 -17.43 -3.67
CA ALA A 299 19.73 -16.75 -2.37
C ALA A 299 18.61 -17.22 -1.46
N THR A 300 17.43 -17.57 -1.99
CA THR A 300 16.23 -17.87 -1.19
C THR A 300 15.90 -19.33 -1.12
N ARG A 301 16.43 -20.16 -2.01
CA ARG A 301 16.04 -21.55 -2.23
C ARG A 301 14.57 -21.73 -2.66
N LEU A 302 13.89 -20.65 -3.03
CA LEU A 302 12.55 -20.70 -3.62
C LEU A 302 12.64 -21.10 -5.09
N ASP A 303 11.62 -21.77 -5.61
CA ASP A 303 11.44 -22.00 -7.04
C ASP A 303 10.65 -20.83 -7.63
N LEU A 304 11.33 -20.02 -8.42
CA LEU A 304 10.78 -18.83 -9.07
C LEU A 304 10.47 -19.03 -10.55
N THR A 305 10.56 -20.24 -11.06
CA THR A 305 10.21 -20.54 -12.46
C THR A 305 8.78 -20.06 -12.74
N SER A 306 8.59 -19.27 -13.81
CA SER A 306 7.27 -18.75 -14.19
C SER A 306 6.36 -19.88 -14.70
N THR A 307 5.72 -20.56 -13.76
CA THR A 307 4.71 -21.61 -13.99
C THR A 307 3.51 -21.38 -13.09
N LYS A 308 2.38 -21.98 -13.44
CA LYS A 308 1.15 -21.86 -12.65
C LYS A 308 1.32 -22.21 -11.17
N LEU A 309 2.18 -23.18 -10.85
CA LEU A 309 2.37 -23.71 -9.49
C LEU A 309 3.55 -23.07 -8.73
N SER A 310 4.50 -22.46 -9.43
CA SER A 310 5.76 -21.99 -8.83
C SER A 310 5.78 -20.49 -8.58
N SER A 311 5.62 -19.69 -9.62
CA SER A 311 5.61 -18.24 -9.49
C SER A 311 4.89 -17.55 -10.65
N GLU A 312 4.43 -16.33 -10.39
CA GLU A 312 3.84 -15.48 -11.42
C GLU A 312 4.93 -14.80 -12.27
N ASN A 313 4.56 -14.25 -13.43
CA ASN A 313 5.44 -13.39 -14.21
C ASN A 313 5.86 -12.16 -13.37
N TYR A 314 7.00 -11.56 -13.72
CA TYR A 314 7.36 -10.28 -13.09
C TYR A 314 6.33 -9.22 -13.41
N GLN A 315 5.78 -8.61 -12.36
CA GLN A 315 4.97 -7.40 -12.47
C GLN A 315 5.87 -6.18 -12.32
N ILE A 316 6.14 -5.50 -13.43
CA ILE A 316 6.96 -4.29 -13.46
C ILE A 316 6.05 -3.09 -13.30
N MET A 317 6.32 -2.26 -12.31
CA MET A 317 5.49 -1.11 -11.96
C MET A 317 6.29 0.18 -11.90
N ASN A 318 5.67 1.25 -12.38
CA ASN A 318 6.15 2.61 -12.23
C ASN A 318 5.14 3.44 -11.43
N TYR A 319 5.57 3.92 -10.28
CA TYR A 319 4.86 4.91 -9.48
C TYR A 319 5.50 6.27 -9.76
N GLY A 320 4.81 7.11 -10.52
CA GLY A 320 5.18 8.50 -10.73
C GLY A 320 4.97 9.33 -9.46
N LEU A 321 5.08 10.64 -9.60
CA LEU A 321 4.83 11.58 -8.51
C LEU A 321 3.42 11.37 -7.93
N GLY A 322 3.31 11.32 -6.60
CA GLY A 322 2.09 10.99 -5.89
C GLY A 322 1.65 9.53 -6.04
N GLY A 323 2.33 8.76 -6.90
CA GLY A 323 2.02 7.35 -7.10
C GLY A 323 2.15 6.56 -5.81
N ALA A 324 1.11 5.81 -5.49
CA ALA A 324 0.98 5.08 -4.24
C ALA A 324 0.13 3.82 -4.43
N ILE A 325 0.20 2.92 -3.47
CA ILE A 325 -0.78 1.84 -3.31
C ILE A 325 -1.20 1.78 -1.85
N LEU A 326 -2.50 1.75 -1.62
CA LEU A 326 -3.07 1.64 -0.28
C LEU A 326 -2.73 0.28 0.35
N THR A 327 -2.99 0.19 1.63
CA THR A 327 -2.78 -1.03 2.41
C THR A 327 -3.50 -2.22 1.79
N HIS A 328 -2.74 -3.27 1.50
CA HIS A 328 -3.23 -4.51 0.89
C HIS A 328 -2.40 -5.71 1.36
N ARG A 329 -2.85 -6.88 1.00
CA ARG A 329 -2.14 -8.16 1.13
C ARG A 329 -1.78 -8.65 -0.25
N ASP A 330 -0.72 -9.43 -0.33
CA ASP A 330 -0.34 -10.12 -1.56
C ASP A 330 -0.88 -11.55 -1.65
N SER A 331 -1.46 -12.09 -0.60
CA SER A 331 -2.12 -13.40 -0.59
C SER A 331 -3.57 -13.29 -0.13
N ASP A 332 -4.44 -14.12 -0.70
CA ASP A 332 -5.87 -14.16 -0.38
C ASP A 332 -6.19 -15.25 0.64
N ASP A 333 -7.22 -15.01 1.45
CA ASP A 333 -7.73 -15.95 2.46
C ASP A 333 -8.67 -17.01 1.90
N GLN A 334 -9.19 -16.82 0.70
CA GLN A 334 -10.23 -17.69 0.14
C GLN A 334 -9.79 -19.13 -0.15
N GLY A 335 -8.48 -19.41 -0.05
CA GLY A 335 -7.93 -20.71 -0.36
C GLY A 335 -7.71 -21.68 0.80
N LEU A 336 -7.84 -21.22 2.03
CA LEU A 336 -7.44 -21.97 3.22
C LEU A 336 -8.61 -22.70 3.90
N GLU A 337 -9.85 -22.19 3.74
CA GLU A 337 -11.03 -22.82 4.34
C GLU A 337 -11.56 -23.98 3.49
N ASP A 338 -11.45 -23.92 2.16
CA ASP A 338 -11.79 -25.03 1.25
C ASP A 338 -10.89 -25.05 0.01
N PRO A 339 -9.78 -25.82 0.04
CA PRO A 339 -8.85 -25.90 -1.07
C PRO A 339 -9.46 -26.38 -2.39
N VAL A 340 -10.53 -27.17 -2.33
CA VAL A 340 -11.14 -27.79 -3.51
C VAL A 340 -11.92 -26.79 -4.34
N TYR A 341 -12.54 -25.81 -3.70
CA TYR A 341 -13.43 -24.84 -4.36
C TYR A 341 -12.85 -23.42 -4.46
N SER A 342 -11.66 -23.17 -3.90
CA SER A 342 -11.12 -21.81 -3.93
C SER A 342 -10.52 -21.44 -5.27
N GLU A 343 -10.81 -20.25 -5.76
CA GLU A 343 -10.24 -19.68 -6.98
C GLU A 343 -8.71 -19.59 -6.90
N SER A 344 -8.17 -19.33 -5.72
CA SER A 344 -6.73 -19.28 -5.47
C SER A 344 -6.03 -20.58 -5.82
N TRP A 345 -6.59 -21.73 -5.42
CA TRP A 345 -6.04 -23.06 -5.75
C TRP A 345 -6.20 -23.40 -7.23
N HIS A 346 -7.30 -23.02 -7.86
CA HIS A 346 -7.48 -23.17 -9.30
C HIS A 346 -6.45 -22.34 -10.09
N ASN A 347 -6.00 -21.21 -9.54
CA ASN A 347 -4.98 -20.33 -10.09
C ASN A 347 -3.55 -20.66 -9.62
N GLY A 348 -3.29 -21.86 -9.14
CA GLY A 348 -1.96 -22.34 -8.78
C GLY A 348 -1.60 -22.18 -7.30
N GLY A 349 -2.58 -21.98 -6.43
CA GLY A 349 -2.42 -21.89 -4.99
C GLY A 349 -2.10 -20.47 -4.48
N PRO A 350 -2.16 -20.28 -3.16
CA PRO A 350 -1.90 -19.00 -2.53
C PRO A 350 -0.44 -18.53 -2.73
N ARG A 351 -0.23 -17.22 -2.68
CA ARG A 351 1.09 -16.60 -2.74
C ARG A 351 1.81 -16.76 -1.40
N LEU A 352 2.80 -17.63 -1.36
CA LEU A 352 3.61 -17.91 -0.18
C LEU A 352 4.48 -16.71 0.22
N ALA A 353 5.17 -16.14 -0.76
CA ALA A 353 6.13 -15.07 -0.54
C ALA A 353 6.09 -14.05 -1.68
N THR A 354 6.54 -12.85 -1.38
CA THR A 354 6.78 -11.80 -2.38
C THR A 354 8.25 -11.44 -2.40
N VAL A 355 8.79 -11.34 -3.61
CA VAL A 355 10.12 -10.79 -3.90
C VAL A 355 9.94 -9.52 -4.70
N MET A 356 10.34 -8.38 -4.14
CA MET A 356 10.22 -7.07 -4.77
C MET A 356 11.60 -6.50 -5.06
N VAL A 357 11.97 -6.44 -6.33
CA VAL A 357 13.24 -5.84 -6.79
C VAL A 357 13.02 -4.35 -7.02
N TRP A 358 13.86 -3.51 -6.42
CA TRP A 358 13.85 -2.07 -6.68
C TRP A 358 14.71 -1.75 -7.90
N LEU A 359 14.14 -1.01 -8.85
CA LEU A 359 14.83 -0.60 -10.07
C LEU A 359 15.36 0.82 -9.98
N THR A 360 14.75 1.67 -9.14
CA THR A 360 15.18 3.07 -9.00
C THR A 360 15.34 3.46 -7.52
N ARG A 361 16.21 4.44 -7.30
CA ARG A 361 16.30 5.16 -6.04
C ARG A 361 15.24 6.27 -6.01
N VAL A 362 14.44 6.32 -4.96
CA VAL A 362 13.46 7.38 -4.75
C VAL A 362 14.04 8.39 -3.75
N PRO A 363 14.28 9.63 -4.18
CA PRO A 363 14.88 10.65 -3.31
C PRO A 363 13.99 11.04 -2.12
N SER A 364 12.66 10.98 -2.27
CA SER A 364 11.72 11.28 -1.18
C SER A 364 10.39 10.55 -1.37
N GLY A 365 9.84 10.02 -0.28
CA GLY A 365 8.65 9.17 -0.31
C GLY A 365 8.95 7.75 -0.79
N GLY A 366 7.95 7.09 -1.38
CA GLY A 366 8.06 5.79 -2.06
C GLY A 366 8.48 4.60 -1.19
N ARG A 367 8.49 4.71 0.13
CA ARG A 367 8.81 3.60 1.05
C ARG A 367 7.78 2.49 0.93
N THR A 368 8.17 1.27 1.22
CA THR A 368 7.26 0.15 1.46
C THR A 368 7.11 0.00 2.97
N VAL A 369 5.87 0.10 3.46
CA VAL A 369 5.55 0.18 4.89
C VAL A 369 4.65 -0.97 5.29
N PHE A 370 5.03 -1.70 6.33
CA PHE A 370 4.26 -2.72 7.02
C PHE A 370 3.88 -2.17 8.39
N ALA A 371 2.74 -1.46 8.46
CA ALA A 371 2.35 -0.74 9.68
C ALA A 371 2.13 -1.68 10.87
N GLY A 372 1.48 -2.83 10.64
CA GLY A 372 1.28 -3.86 11.67
C GLY A 372 2.57 -4.51 12.18
N ALA A 373 3.66 -4.41 11.42
CA ALA A 373 5.00 -4.86 11.83
C ALA A 373 5.91 -3.73 12.31
N GLY A 374 5.46 -2.46 12.24
CA GLY A 374 6.29 -1.29 12.56
C GLY A 374 7.52 -1.17 11.65
N LEU A 375 7.42 -1.58 10.37
CA LEU A 375 8.55 -1.63 9.43
C LEU A 375 8.34 -0.67 8.27
N ALA A 376 9.36 0.12 7.96
CA ALA A 376 9.44 0.96 6.77
C ALA A 376 10.75 0.72 6.04
N VAL A 377 10.67 0.40 4.75
CA VAL A 377 11.84 0.09 3.92
C VAL A 377 11.94 1.08 2.77
N ALA A 378 13.09 1.74 2.66
CA ALA A 378 13.40 2.64 1.55
C ALA A 378 13.89 1.84 0.32
N THR A 379 13.75 2.42 -0.87
CA THR A 379 14.21 1.82 -2.12
C THR A 379 15.73 1.71 -2.18
N ARG A 380 16.24 0.58 -2.66
CA ARG A 380 17.67 0.31 -2.92
C ARG A 380 17.81 -0.31 -4.31
N PRO A 381 18.17 0.44 -5.34
CA PRO A 381 18.28 -0.11 -6.71
C PRO A 381 19.14 -1.36 -6.75
N GLY A 382 18.70 -2.36 -7.47
CA GLY A 382 19.39 -3.65 -7.61
C GLY A 382 19.23 -4.61 -6.44
N ALA A 383 18.64 -4.19 -5.34
CA ALA A 383 18.32 -5.08 -4.22
C ALA A 383 16.88 -5.60 -4.28
N ALA A 384 16.63 -6.73 -3.63
CA ALA A 384 15.30 -7.33 -3.50
C ALA A 384 14.86 -7.39 -2.03
N LEU A 385 13.67 -6.88 -1.72
CA LEU A 385 12.98 -7.12 -0.47
C LEU A 385 12.18 -8.41 -0.58
N VAL A 386 12.35 -9.32 0.37
CA VAL A 386 11.64 -10.60 0.44
C VAL A 386 10.86 -10.67 1.74
N TRP A 387 9.59 -11.08 1.66
CA TRP A 387 8.75 -11.33 2.83
C TRP A 387 7.77 -12.48 2.60
N TRP A 388 7.37 -13.13 3.69
CA TRP A 388 6.37 -14.19 3.66
C TRP A 388 4.97 -13.61 3.78
N ASN A 389 4.04 -14.03 2.91
CA ASN A 389 2.65 -13.57 2.91
C ASN A 389 1.76 -14.37 3.88
N ILE A 390 2.13 -15.63 4.12
CA ILE A 390 1.42 -16.57 4.99
C ILE A 390 2.38 -17.16 6.02
N ARG A 391 1.81 -17.68 7.10
CA ARG A 391 2.56 -18.44 8.11
C ARG A 391 2.82 -19.86 7.63
N SER A 392 3.68 -20.60 8.33
CA SER A 392 4.00 -21.98 7.97
C SER A 392 2.84 -22.96 8.18
N ASP A 393 1.82 -22.61 8.96
CA ASP A 393 0.56 -23.35 9.09
C ASP A 393 -0.46 -22.99 7.99
N GLY A 394 -0.08 -22.17 7.03
CA GLY A 394 -0.92 -21.72 5.94
C GLY A 394 -1.81 -20.51 6.28
N SER A 395 -1.91 -20.11 7.54
CA SER A 395 -2.73 -18.98 7.94
C SER A 395 -2.14 -17.64 7.48
N LEU A 396 -3.00 -16.66 7.24
CA LEU A 396 -2.57 -15.31 6.90
C LEU A 396 -1.92 -14.62 8.10
N ASP A 397 -0.88 -13.84 7.84
CA ASP A 397 -0.32 -12.93 8.83
C ASP A 397 -0.78 -11.50 8.57
N SER A 398 -1.65 -10.98 9.43
CA SER A 398 -2.19 -9.63 9.30
C SER A 398 -1.12 -8.53 9.35
N ARG A 399 0.05 -8.82 9.93
CA ARG A 399 1.17 -7.87 9.99
C ARG A 399 1.88 -7.68 8.65
N ASN A 400 1.61 -8.57 7.67
CA ASN A 400 2.12 -8.48 6.30
C ASN A 400 1.31 -7.55 5.40
N HIS A 401 0.23 -6.94 5.92
CA HIS A 401 -0.41 -5.86 5.20
C HIS A 401 0.57 -4.71 5.02
N HIS A 402 0.72 -4.28 3.76
CA HIS A 402 1.71 -3.27 3.42
C HIS A 402 1.15 -2.20 2.48
N THR A 403 1.85 -1.09 2.47
CA THR A 403 1.51 0.13 1.73
C THR A 403 2.72 0.57 0.93
N GLY A 404 2.52 0.94 -0.34
CA GLY A 404 3.50 1.73 -1.06
C GLY A 404 3.23 3.21 -0.82
N CYS A 405 4.07 3.85 -0.02
CA CYS A 405 3.94 5.27 0.28
C CYS A 405 4.01 6.14 -0.98
N PRO A 406 3.33 7.30 -1.01
CA PRO A 406 3.42 8.21 -2.13
C PRO A 406 4.84 8.62 -2.46
N VAL A 407 5.13 8.66 -3.74
CA VAL A 407 6.39 9.23 -4.24
C VAL A 407 6.27 10.75 -4.20
N THR A 408 7.06 11.41 -3.36
CA THR A 408 7.06 12.87 -3.24
C THR A 408 8.13 13.55 -4.08
N ARG A 409 9.14 12.78 -4.52
CA ARG A 409 10.17 13.24 -5.46
C ARG A 409 10.77 12.07 -6.23
N GLY A 410 10.90 12.21 -7.54
CA GLY A 410 11.42 11.17 -8.44
C GLY A 410 10.35 10.17 -8.88
N ASN A 411 10.78 8.99 -9.31
CA ASN A 411 9.92 7.89 -9.76
C ASN A 411 10.33 6.60 -9.06
N LYS A 412 9.36 5.81 -8.63
CA LYS A 412 9.59 4.49 -8.05
C LYS A 412 9.28 3.41 -9.08
N TRP A 413 10.32 2.75 -9.57
CA TRP A 413 10.19 1.56 -10.37
C TRP A 413 10.52 0.33 -9.54
N ILE A 414 9.66 -0.68 -9.62
CA ILE A 414 9.85 -1.97 -8.97
C ILE A 414 9.44 -3.11 -9.90
N ALA A 415 9.96 -4.30 -9.63
CA ALA A 415 9.54 -5.55 -10.24
C ALA A 415 9.17 -6.54 -9.13
N ASN A 416 7.89 -6.91 -9.03
CA ASN A 416 7.40 -7.92 -8.09
C ASN A 416 7.39 -9.30 -8.73
N LYS A 417 7.80 -10.29 -7.96
CA LYS A 417 7.70 -11.71 -8.27
C LYS A 417 6.95 -12.40 -7.13
N TRP A 418 5.76 -12.89 -7.42
CA TRP A 418 4.96 -13.63 -6.43
C TRP A 418 5.20 -15.11 -6.53
N VAL A 419 5.59 -15.70 -5.41
CA VAL A 419 5.94 -17.11 -5.29
C VAL A 419 4.73 -17.88 -4.78
N LYS A 420 4.32 -18.91 -5.51
CA LYS A 420 3.19 -19.77 -5.18
C LYS A 420 3.60 -20.88 -4.21
N TRP A 421 2.69 -21.27 -3.33
CA TRP A 421 2.97 -22.25 -2.29
C TRP A 421 3.20 -23.69 -2.81
N PRO A 422 2.44 -24.21 -3.79
CA PRO A 422 2.48 -25.66 -4.11
C PRO A 422 3.87 -26.16 -4.49
N SER A 423 4.64 -25.45 -5.30
CA SER A 423 5.99 -25.92 -5.67
C SER A 423 7.02 -25.77 -4.55
N GLN A 424 6.69 -25.05 -3.49
CA GLN A 424 7.61 -24.77 -2.38
C GLN A 424 7.50 -25.80 -1.22
N MET A 425 6.45 -26.63 -1.18
CA MET A 425 6.11 -27.46 -0.03
C MET A 425 7.22 -28.41 0.40
N TRP A 426 8.04 -28.87 -0.54
CA TRP A 426 9.18 -29.74 -0.25
C TRP A 426 10.37 -29.02 0.39
N ARG A 427 10.51 -27.72 0.12
CA ARG A 427 11.61 -26.89 0.65
C ARG A 427 11.17 -26.09 1.87
N TYR A 428 9.91 -25.71 1.91
CA TYR A 428 9.26 -24.96 2.98
C TYR A 428 8.00 -25.70 3.42
N PRO A 429 8.16 -26.81 4.20
CA PRO A 429 7.04 -27.65 4.60
C PRO A 429 6.07 -26.88 5.52
N CYS A 430 4.82 -27.31 5.49
CA CYS A 430 3.80 -26.83 6.41
C CYS A 430 4.13 -27.25 7.85
N SER A 431 3.74 -26.39 8.79
CA SER A 431 3.79 -26.70 10.21
C SER A 431 2.40 -27.05 10.76
N HIS A 432 2.32 -28.05 11.61
CA HIS A 432 1.12 -28.34 12.39
C HIS A 432 0.91 -27.36 13.56
N ASN A 433 1.95 -26.60 13.92
CA ASN A 433 1.87 -25.62 15.01
C ASN A 433 1.18 -24.34 14.53
N ARG A 434 0.00 -24.07 15.05
CA ARG A 434 -0.77 -22.87 14.72
C ARG A 434 0.03 -21.58 15.03
N GLY A 435 -0.02 -20.63 14.09
CA GLY A 435 0.64 -19.34 14.24
C GLY A 435 2.16 -19.36 14.07
N GLN A 436 2.75 -20.50 13.73
CA GLN A 436 4.19 -20.58 13.48
C GLN A 436 4.55 -19.84 12.19
N HIS A 437 5.61 -19.03 12.28
CA HIS A 437 6.16 -18.32 11.12
C HIS A 437 7.29 -19.11 10.47
N TYR A 438 7.46 -18.91 9.17
CA TYR A 438 8.70 -19.30 8.52
C TYR A 438 9.86 -18.53 9.17
N ALA A 439 10.96 -19.22 9.46
CA ALA A 439 12.20 -18.57 9.80
C ALA A 439 12.62 -17.66 8.64
N GLY A 440 13.33 -16.58 8.91
CA GLY A 440 13.85 -15.71 7.84
C GLY A 440 14.66 -16.53 6.82
N LEU A 441 15.14 -15.89 5.75
CA LEU A 441 15.94 -16.53 4.71
C LEU A 441 17.26 -17.15 5.19
N ASN A 442 17.49 -17.18 6.50
CA ASN A 442 18.64 -17.80 7.11
C ASN A 442 18.51 -19.35 7.07
N LEU A 443 18.64 -19.90 5.89
CA LEU A 443 18.67 -21.33 5.62
C LEU A 443 20.06 -21.96 5.83
N ASN A 444 20.94 -21.31 6.58
CA ASN A 444 22.17 -21.95 7.07
C ASN A 444 21.84 -23.08 8.08
N ARG A 445 20.58 -23.26 8.44
CA ARG A 445 20.09 -24.44 9.15
C ARG A 445 19.88 -25.54 8.14
N VAL A 446 20.79 -26.52 8.16
CA VAL A 446 20.59 -27.83 7.55
C VAL A 446 19.27 -28.39 8.05
N PHE A 447 18.33 -28.65 7.15
CA PHE A 447 17.26 -29.58 7.46
C PHE A 447 17.93 -30.95 7.56
N VAL A 448 18.11 -31.41 8.80
CA VAL A 448 18.46 -32.82 9.09
C VAL A 448 17.16 -33.60 9.06
#